data_e781e76b0b4211051939b1f35aad5ea5
#
_entry.id   e781e76b0b4211051939b1f35aad5ea5
#
_cell.length_a   1.000
_cell.length_b   1.000
_cell.length_c   1.000
_cell.angle_alpha   90.00
_cell.angle_beta   90.00
_cell.angle_gamma   90.00
#
_symmetry.space_group_name_H-M   'P 1'
#
loop_
_entity.id
_entity.type
_entity.pdbx_description
1 polymer ?
#
loop_
_entity_poly.entity_id
_entity_poly.type
_entity_poly.pdbx_seq_one_letter_code
_entity_poly.pdbx_strand_id
1 'polypeptide(L)'
;MRLFAFAAMALGISGCVQLPPAEVPPTSATQHHVVVLDIDGTLTPKNSDVFEPRPSAADAVGALSKKGYKIVYVTTRIPWFQLMLPQWLKANGFPDGSSLHVAQTSGERADPSDYKARILALYSQKGWSLDYAYGDSSTDFSAYATAGIPRAHVFALKRRDAEVCQDGAYQQCLDGWTEHLPYIEREIPSVQ
;
A
#
# COMPACT_ATOMS: atom_id res chain seq x y z
N MET A 1 36.85 -53.98 11.41
CA MET A 1 36.47 -52.72 12.07
C MET A 1 36.11 -51.74 10.93
N ARG A 2 34.82 -51.59 10.60
CA ARG A 2 34.38 -50.70 9.51
C ARG A 2 33.82 -49.41 10.15
N LEU A 3 34.48 -48.29 9.90
CA LEU A 3 33.98 -46.96 10.26
C LEU A 3 32.88 -46.57 9.25
N PHE A 4 31.70 -46.33 9.77
CA PHE A 4 30.62 -45.64 9.04
C PHE A 4 30.77 -44.12 9.26
N ALA A 5 31.11 -43.40 8.21
CA ALA A 5 31.09 -41.95 8.24
C ALA A 5 29.63 -41.49 8.03
N PHE A 6 29.00 -40.86 9.04
CA PHE A 6 27.73 -40.16 8.91
C PHE A 6 28.01 -38.79 8.29
N ALA A 7 27.61 -38.59 7.05
CA ALA A 7 27.55 -37.26 6.44
C ALA A 7 26.27 -36.58 6.94
N ALA A 8 26.43 -35.60 7.81
CA ALA A 8 25.34 -34.73 8.23
C ALA A 8 25.02 -33.74 7.09
N MET A 9 23.92 -33.99 6.41
CA MET A 9 23.38 -33.08 5.38
C MET A 9 22.66 -31.93 6.10
N ALA A 10 23.33 -30.80 6.23
CA ALA A 10 22.72 -29.58 6.73
C ALA A 10 21.75 -29.05 5.66
N LEU A 11 20.45 -29.30 5.83
CA LEU A 11 19.40 -28.63 5.07
C LEU A 11 19.38 -27.17 5.51
N GLY A 12 19.98 -26.29 4.72
CA GLY A 12 19.85 -24.86 4.87
C GLY A 12 18.41 -24.44 4.61
N ILE A 13 17.67 -24.19 5.68
CA ILE A 13 16.36 -23.53 5.59
C ILE A 13 16.64 -22.06 5.31
N SER A 14 16.78 -21.67 4.04
CA SER A 14 16.68 -20.29 3.60
C SER A 14 15.24 -19.85 3.78
N GLY A 15 14.84 -19.48 4.99
CA GLY A 15 13.54 -18.88 5.25
C GLY A 15 13.43 -17.58 4.45
N CYS A 16 12.50 -17.50 3.50
CA CYS A 16 12.15 -16.23 2.85
C CYS A 16 11.68 -15.24 3.92
N VAL A 17 12.45 -14.19 4.14
CA VAL A 17 12.17 -13.15 5.15
C VAL A 17 11.21 -12.09 4.59
N GLN A 18 10.76 -12.23 3.35
CA GLN A 18 9.85 -11.27 2.70
C GLN A 18 8.67 -11.98 2.04
N LEU A 19 7.58 -11.21 1.83
CA LEU A 19 6.43 -11.68 1.05
C LEU A 19 6.83 -11.88 -0.41
N PRO A 20 6.27 -12.90 -1.08
CA PRO A 20 6.44 -13.05 -2.52
C PRO A 20 5.81 -11.88 -3.27
N PRO A 21 6.23 -11.60 -4.52
CA PRO A 21 5.57 -10.62 -5.36
C PRO A 21 4.12 -11.02 -5.61
N ALA A 22 3.21 -10.06 -5.44
CA ALA A 22 1.80 -10.26 -5.73
C ALA A 22 1.52 -10.00 -7.22
N GLU A 23 0.65 -10.82 -7.81
CA GLU A 23 0.16 -10.57 -9.16
C GLU A 23 -0.93 -9.50 -9.15
N VAL A 24 -0.93 -8.65 -10.19
CA VAL A 24 -2.06 -7.76 -10.43
C VAL A 24 -3.24 -8.59 -10.96
N PRO A 25 -4.39 -8.60 -10.28
CA PRO A 25 -5.54 -9.38 -10.74
C PRO A 25 -6.13 -8.80 -12.05
N PRO A 26 -6.86 -9.60 -12.82
CA PRO A 26 -7.67 -9.07 -13.91
C PRO A 26 -8.83 -8.23 -13.37
N THR A 27 -9.34 -7.32 -14.19
CA THR A 27 -10.61 -6.63 -13.91
C THR A 27 -11.80 -7.57 -14.06
N SER A 28 -12.94 -7.18 -13.50
CA SER A 28 -14.23 -7.82 -13.76
C SER A 28 -15.25 -6.78 -14.22
N ALA A 29 -16.40 -7.22 -14.73
CA ALA A 29 -17.48 -6.32 -15.14
C ALA A 29 -18.01 -5.44 -13.99
N THR A 30 -17.87 -5.92 -12.75
CA THR A 30 -18.35 -5.24 -11.54
C THR A 30 -17.24 -4.63 -10.69
N GLN A 31 -15.98 -4.83 -11.04
CA GLN A 31 -14.86 -4.27 -10.29
C GLN A 31 -13.69 -3.93 -11.21
N HIS A 32 -13.54 -2.65 -11.52
CA HIS A 32 -12.45 -2.11 -12.35
C HIS A 32 -11.93 -0.75 -11.85
N HIS A 33 -12.37 -0.31 -10.68
CA HIS A 33 -11.96 0.93 -10.01
C HIS A 33 -11.04 0.64 -8.83
N VAL A 34 -9.95 1.39 -8.72
CA VAL A 34 -8.91 1.20 -7.70
C VAL A 34 -8.70 2.44 -6.86
N VAL A 35 -8.55 2.24 -5.56
CA VAL A 35 -7.91 3.19 -4.65
C VAL A 35 -6.56 2.64 -4.24
N VAL A 36 -5.53 3.47 -4.42
CA VAL A 36 -4.14 3.14 -4.11
C VAL A 36 -3.74 3.76 -2.77
N LEU A 37 -3.11 2.98 -1.92
CA LEU A 37 -2.62 3.46 -0.62
C LEU A 37 -1.17 3.02 -0.41
N ASP A 38 -0.35 3.96 0.04
CA ASP A 38 0.87 3.61 0.76
C ASP A 38 0.54 3.10 2.17
N ILE A 39 1.52 2.54 2.89
CA ILE A 39 1.33 2.02 4.25
C ILE A 39 2.06 2.89 5.27
N ASP A 40 3.39 3.04 5.11
CA ASP A 40 4.27 3.65 6.10
C ASP A 40 4.14 5.17 6.11
N GLY A 41 3.59 5.73 7.19
CA GLY A 41 3.27 7.17 7.25
C GLY A 41 1.88 7.50 6.72
N THR A 42 1.23 6.59 5.99
CA THR A 42 -0.12 6.72 5.43
C THR A 42 -1.17 6.00 6.29
N LEU A 43 -1.07 4.69 6.43
CA LEU A 43 -1.92 3.88 7.34
C LEU A 43 -1.32 3.82 8.75
N THR A 44 0.00 3.98 8.88
CA THR A 44 0.69 4.18 10.14
C THR A 44 1.04 5.66 10.32
N PRO A 45 1.25 6.15 11.57
CA PRO A 45 1.47 7.58 11.82
C PRO A 45 2.76 8.14 11.20
N LYS A 46 3.81 7.32 11.12
CA LYS A 46 5.11 7.62 10.50
C LYS A 46 5.88 6.34 10.18
N ASN A 47 6.99 6.45 9.46
CA ASN A 47 7.75 5.30 8.96
C ASN A 47 8.36 4.43 10.07
N SER A 48 8.61 4.99 11.27
CA SER A 48 9.11 4.23 12.42
C SER A 48 8.03 3.46 13.19
N ASP A 49 6.77 3.86 13.05
CA ASP A 49 5.64 3.29 13.80
C ASP A 49 4.97 2.17 12.98
N VAL A 50 5.81 1.24 12.52
CA VAL A 50 5.50 0.24 11.47
C VAL A 50 4.26 -0.64 11.72
N PHE A 51 3.77 -0.73 12.96
CA PHE A 51 2.60 -1.55 13.33
C PHE A 51 1.55 -0.80 14.15
N GLU A 52 1.69 0.51 14.33
CA GLU A 52 0.66 1.34 14.94
C GLU A 52 -0.31 1.83 13.84
N PRO A 53 -1.59 1.47 13.85
CA PRO A 53 -2.54 1.99 12.87
C PRO A 53 -2.90 3.44 13.22
N ARG A 54 -3.10 4.28 12.21
CA ARG A 54 -3.71 5.60 12.41
C ARG A 54 -5.16 5.46 12.85
N PRO A 55 -5.66 6.34 13.74
CA PRO A 55 -7.07 6.41 14.05
C PRO A 55 -7.93 6.51 12.79
N SER A 56 -9.04 5.78 12.75
CA SER A 56 -10.02 5.74 11.65
C SER A 56 -9.49 5.29 10.28
N ALA A 57 -8.22 4.87 10.15
CA ALA A 57 -7.68 4.42 8.87
C ALA A 57 -8.43 3.20 8.31
N ALA A 58 -8.69 2.20 9.15
CA ALA A 58 -9.43 1.00 8.72
C ALA A 58 -10.88 1.33 8.35
N ASP A 59 -11.54 2.23 9.09
CA ASP A 59 -12.92 2.66 8.78
C ASP A 59 -12.97 3.39 7.43
N ALA A 60 -12.02 4.30 7.19
CA ALA A 60 -11.92 5.06 5.94
C ALA A 60 -11.67 4.14 4.74
N VAL A 61 -10.70 3.24 4.83
CA VAL A 61 -10.41 2.26 3.77
C VAL A 61 -11.57 1.28 3.60
N GLY A 62 -12.24 0.89 4.70
CA GLY A 62 -13.45 0.10 4.69
C GLY A 62 -14.61 0.78 3.97
N ALA A 63 -14.79 2.09 4.15
CA ALA A 63 -15.79 2.88 3.45
C ALA A 63 -15.52 2.92 1.94
N LEU A 64 -14.28 3.11 1.51
CA LEU A 64 -13.88 3.03 0.09
C LEU A 64 -14.17 1.64 -0.50
N SER A 65 -13.82 0.59 0.20
CA SER A 65 -14.11 -0.80 -0.22
C SER A 65 -15.61 -1.05 -0.37
N LYS A 66 -16.43 -0.59 0.58
CA LYS A 66 -17.91 -0.69 0.52
C LYS A 66 -18.52 0.08 -0.64
N LYS A 67 -17.85 1.11 -1.14
CA LYS A 67 -18.25 1.87 -2.34
C LYS A 67 -17.90 1.15 -3.66
N GLY A 68 -17.25 -0.02 -3.60
CA GLY A 68 -16.92 -0.85 -4.76
C GLY A 68 -15.47 -0.75 -5.23
N TYR A 69 -14.67 0.10 -4.61
CA TYR A 69 -13.26 0.23 -4.99
C TYR A 69 -12.44 -0.99 -4.58
N LYS A 70 -11.61 -1.47 -5.49
CA LYS A 70 -10.52 -2.38 -5.17
C LYS A 70 -9.45 -1.63 -4.37
N ILE A 71 -9.13 -2.12 -3.19
CA ILE A 71 -8.06 -1.55 -2.37
C ILE A 71 -6.72 -2.17 -2.77
N VAL A 72 -5.74 -1.30 -3.05
CA VAL A 72 -4.39 -1.69 -3.47
C VAL A 72 -3.37 -0.99 -2.58
N TYR A 73 -2.65 -1.77 -1.79
CA TYR A 73 -1.53 -1.30 -1.00
C TYR A 73 -0.23 -1.48 -1.78
N VAL A 74 0.60 -0.43 -1.85
CA VAL A 74 1.93 -0.49 -2.49
C VAL A 74 2.96 0.12 -1.55
N THR A 75 3.88 -0.69 -1.03
CA THR A 75 4.88 -0.24 -0.05
C THR A 75 6.29 -0.70 -0.40
N THR A 76 7.27 0.11 -0.02
CA THR A 76 8.69 -0.24 -0.08
C THR A 76 9.25 -0.66 1.27
N ARG A 77 8.38 -1.05 2.21
CA ARG A 77 8.77 -1.54 3.55
C ARG A 77 9.85 -2.60 3.45
N ILE A 78 10.82 -2.54 4.36
CA ILE A 78 11.95 -3.48 4.39
C ILE A 78 11.49 -4.92 4.68
N PRO A 79 12.21 -5.94 4.17
CA PRO A 79 11.78 -7.36 4.22
C PRO A 79 11.38 -7.87 5.60
N TRP A 80 12.13 -7.51 6.63
CA TRP A 80 11.89 -7.96 8.02
C TRP A 80 10.48 -7.70 8.54
N PHE A 81 9.80 -6.65 8.04
CA PHE A 81 8.47 -6.26 8.47
C PHE A 81 7.38 -6.59 7.44
N GLN A 82 7.74 -7.11 6.25
CA GLN A 82 6.76 -7.43 5.20
C GLN A 82 5.87 -8.61 5.57
N LEU A 83 6.46 -9.69 6.13
CA LEU A 83 5.70 -10.92 6.45
C LEU A 83 4.55 -10.69 7.44
N MET A 84 4.65 -9.67 8.26
CA MET A 84 3.63 -9.34 9.26
C MET A 84 2.48 -8.51 8.68
N LEU A 85 2.64 -7.91 7.49
CA LEU A 85 1.65 -7.01 6.90
C LEU A 85 0.27 -7.62 6.70
N PRO A 86 0.11 -8.83 6.12
CA PRO A 86 -1.21 -9.41 5.93
C PRO A 86 -1.96 -9.63 7.24
N GLN A 87 -1.26 -10.14 8.26
CA GLN A 87 -1.84 -10.33 9.59
C GLN A 87 -2.14 -8.99 10.27
N TRP A 88 -1.28 -8.00 10.14
CA TRP A 88 -1.46 -6.66 10.69
C TRP A 88 -2.67 -5.96 10.07
N LEU A 89 -2.81 -5.98 8.75
CA LEU A 89 -3.97 -5.43 8.04
C LEU A 89 -5.27 -6.07 8.56
N LYS A 90 -5.32 -7.41 8.61
CA LYS A 90 -6.49 -8.13 9.09
C LYS A 90 -6.80 -7.84 10.56
N ALA A 91 -5.79 -7.85 11.43
CA ALA A 91 -5.96 -7.63 12.86
C ALA A 91 -6.47 -6.22 13.20
N ASN A 92 -6.17 -5.23 12.34
CA ASN A 92 -6.62 -3.85 12.49
C ASN A 92 -7.89 -3.51 11.69
N GLY A 93 -8.58 -4.51 11.12
CA GLY A 93 -9.87 -4.33 10.48
C GLY A 93 -9.84 -3.75 9.07
N PHE A 94 -8.68 -3.74 8.40
CA PHE A 94 -8.61 -3.36 6.98
C PHE A 94 -9.31 -4.39 6.10
N PRO A 95 -9.90 -3.96 4.96
CA PRO A 95 -10.74 -4.83 4.12
C PRO A 95 -10.03 -6.09 3.62
N ASP A 96 -10.72 -7.23 3.73
CA ASP A 96 -10.31 -8.47 3.08
C ASP A 96 -10.35 -8.33 1.54
N GLY A 97 -9.57 -9.17 0.84
CA GLY A 97 -9.53 -9.16 -0.61
C GLY A 97 -8.75 -8.01 -1.24
N SER A 98 -8.09 -7.17 -0.44
CA SER A 98 -7.15 -6.13 -0.91
C SER A 98 -5.93 -6.76 -1.58
N SER A 99 -5.30 -6.03 -2.50
CA SER A 99 -4.00 -6.42 -3.07
C SER A 99 -2.88 -5.74 -2.29
N LEU A 100 -1.79 -6.47 -2.03
CA LEU A 100 -0.62 -5.96 -1.31
C LEU A 100 0.64 -6.19 -2.15
N HIS A 101 1.25 -5.12 -2.63
CA HIS A 101 2.50 -5.13 -3.36
C HIS A 101 3.63 -4.59 -2.49
N VAL A 102 4.69 -5.39 -2.35
CA VAL A 102 5.87 -5.06 -1.55
C VAL A 102 7.12 -5.10 -2.42
N ALA A 103 8.01 -4.12 -2.25
CA ALA A 103 9.27 -4.08 -2.97
C ALA A 103 10.13 -5.31 -2.68
N GLN A 104 10.58 -6.00 -3.74
CA GLN A 104 11.29 -7.27 -3.66
C GLN A 104 12.80 -7.08 -3.54
N THR A 105 13.35 -6.03 -4.14
CA THR A 105 14.79 -5.81 -4.25
C THR A 105 15.24 -4.55 -3.50
N SER A 106 16.53 -4.45 -3.21
CA SER A 106 17.12 -3.21 -2.68
C SER A 106 17.02 -2.05 -3.67
N GLY A 107 17.08 -2.33 -4.97
CA GLY A 107 16.90 -1.33 -6.02
C GLY A 107 15.50 -0.72 -6.00
N GLU A 108 14.46 -1.54 -5.89
CA GLU A 108 13.07 -1.05 -5.77
C GLU A 108 12.83 -0.25 -4.49
N ARG A 109 13.51 -0.59 -3.41
CA ARG A 109 13.44 0.19 -2.17
C ARG A 109 14.26 1.48 -2.24
N ALA A 110 15.31 1.52 -3.06
CA ALA A 110 16.12 2.73 -3.27
C ALA A 110 15.40 3.77 -4.15
N ASP A 111 14.51 3.33 -5.03
CA ASP A 111 13.65 4.20 -5.84
C ASP A 111 12.16 3.85 -5.65
N PRO A 112 11.54 4.31 -4.53
CA PRO A 112 10.14 4.07 -4.24
C PRO A 112 9.19 4.62 -5.30
N SER A 113 9.54 5.75 -5.92
CA SER A 113 8.71 6.39 -6.94
C SER A 113 8.59 5.53 -8.19
N ASP A 114 9.72 5.06 -8.74
CA ASP A 114 9.73 4.17 -9.90
C ASP A 114 9.04 2.85 -9.60
N TYR A 115 9.36 2.22 -8.47
CA TYR A 115 8.71 0.97 -8.07
C TYR A 115 7.19 1.08 -8.04
N LYS A 116 6.65 2.10 -7.34
CA LYS A 116 5.21 2.31 -7.22
C LYS A 116 4.58 2.63 -8.57
N ALA A 117 5.20 3.50 -9.38
CA ALA A 117 4.72 3.83 -10.72
C ALA A 117 4.63 2.58 -11.62
N ARG A 118 5.62 1.68 -11.57
CA ARG A 118 5.60 0.41 -12.34
C ARG A 118 4.45 -0.50 -11.91
N ILE A 119 4.21 -0.66 -10.61
CA ILE A 119 3.06 -1.45 -10.12
C ILE A 119 1.75 -0.83 -10.63
N LEU A 120 1.57 0.48 -10.54
CA LEU A 120 0.36 1.17 -10.99
C LEU A 120 0.17 1.07 -12.50
N ALA A 121 1.25 1.13 -13.29
CA ALA A 121 1.21 0.92 -14.73
C ALA A 121 0.69 -0.49 -15.09
N LEU A 122 1.04 -1.52 -14.32
CA LEU A 122 0.50 -2.88 -14.51
C LEU A 122 -1.02 -2.94 -14.26
N TYR A 123 -1.54 -2.18 -13.29
CA TYR A 123 -2.99 -2.06 -13.08
C TYR A 123 -3.67 -1.42 -14.29
N SER A 124 -3.15 -0.28 -14.79
CA SER A 124 -3.69 0.41 -15.97
C SER A 124 -3.64 -0.49 -17.22
N GLN A 125 -2.54 -1.24 -17.43
CA GLN A 125 -2.40 -2.18 -18.55
C GLN A 125 -3.42 -3.32 -18.50
N LYS A 126 -3.87 -3.72 -17.31
CA LYS A 126 -4.93 -4.72 -17.12
C LYS A 126 -6.34 -4.15 -17.11
N GLY A 127 -6.49 -2.86 -17.44
CA GLY A 127 -7.79 -2.21 -17.57
C GLY A 127 -8.38 -1.65 -16.28
N TRP A 128 -7.60 -1.56 -15.19
CA TRP A 128 -8.03 -0.91 -13.96
C TRP A 128 -8.01 0.62 -14.11
N SER A 129 -9.05 1.29 -13.62
CA SER A 129 -9.07 2.74 -13.42
C SER A 129 -8.46 3.07 -12.06
N LEU A 130 -7.41 3.89 -12.06
CA LEU A 130 -6.75 4.37 -10.85
C LEU A 130 -7.45 5.67 -10.43
N ASP A 131 -8.44 5.58 -9.55
CA ASP A 131 -9.34 6.71 -9.29
C ASP A 131 -8.86 7.61 -8.17
N TYR A 132 -8.39 7.05 -7.06
CA TYR A 132 -7.90 7.81 -5.90
C TYR A 132 -6.59 7.24 -5.39
N ALA A 133 -5.78 8.12 -4.76
CA ALA A 133 -4.55 7.70 -4.11
C ALA A 133 -4.28 8.46 -2.81
N TYR A 134 -3.70 7.75 -1.86
CA TYR A 134 -3.32 8.27 -0.55
C TYR A 134 -1.86 7.91 -0.26
N GLY A 135 -1.08 8.89 0.15
CA GLY A 135 0.34 8.74 0.47
C GLY A 135 0.82 9.78 1.46
N ASP A 136 2.05 9.68 1.93
CA ASP A 136 2.63 10.60 2.89
C ASP A 136 3.95 11.23 2.41
N SER A 137 4.49 10.74 1.27
CA SER A 137 5.81 11.11 0.78
C SER A 137 5.80 11.69 -0.64
N SER A 138 6.80 12.52 -0.93
CA SER A 138 7.02 13.06 -2.28
C SER A 138 7.19 11.97 -3.34
N THR A 139 7.75 10.80 -2.95
CA THR A 139 7.89 9.66 -3.85
C THR A 139 6.55 9.01 -4.20
N ASP A 140 5.57 9.02 -3.28
CA ASP A 140 4.21 8.58 -3.55
C ASP A 140 3.55 9.49 -4.58
N PHE A 141 3.58 10.81 -4.33
CA PHE A 141 2.94 11.79 -5.21
C PHE A 141 3.56 11.80 -6.60
N SER A 142 4.87 11.58 -6.70
CA SER A 142 5.56 11.41 -7.99
C SER A 142 5.07 10.15 -8.72
N ALA A 143 4.96 9.02 -8.01
CA ALA A 143 4.46 7.77 -8.59
C ALA A 143 3.00 7.89 -9.06
N TYR A 144 2.13 8.54 -8.28
CA TYR A 144 0.72 8.75 -8.61
C TYR A 144 0.56 9.66 -9.83
N ALA A 145 1.34 10.74 -9.90
CA ALA A 145 1.37 11.63 -11.07
C ALA A 145 1.86 10.90 -12.33
N THR A 146 2.91 10.09 -12.21
CA THR A 146 3.43 9.26 -13.32
C THR A 146 2.40 8.24 -13.79
N ALA A 147 1.61 7.68 -12.87
CA ALA A 147 0.53 6.74 -13.19
C ALA A 147 -0.73 7.42 -13.76
N GLY A 148 -0.76 8.75 -13.85
CA GLY A 148 -1.87 9.52 -14.42
C GLY A 148 -3.05 9.72 -13.47
N ILE A 149 -2.89 9.51 -12.15
CA ILE A 149 -3.95 9.82 -11.17
C ILE A 149 -4.09 11.34 -11.08
N PRO A 150 -5.30 11.90 -11.31
CA PRO A 150 -5.50 13.35 -11.26
C PRO A 150 -5.13 13.91 -9.88
N ARG A 151 -4.44 15.05 -9.85
CA ARG A 151 -4.10 15.74 -8.59
C ARG A 151 -5.30 15.93 -7.65
N ALA A 152 -6.48 16.19 -8.22
CA ALA A 152 -7.74 16.35 -7.48
C ALA A 152 -8.19 15.07 -6.75
N HIS A 153 -7.60 13.93 -7.05
CA HIS A 153 -7.92 12.62 -6.46
C HIS A 153 -6.77 12.05 -5.61
N VAL A 154 -5.73 12.84 -5.38
CA VAL A 154 -4.59 12.46 -4.53
C VAL A 154 -4.68 13.21 -3.21
N PHE A 155 -4.53 12.49 -2.10
CA PHE A 155 -4.55 13.05 -0.75
C PHE A 155 -3.24 12.73 -0.03
N ALA A 156 -2.67 13.76 0.59
CA ALA A 156 -1.45 13.63 1.37
C ALA A 156 -1.77 13.46 2.86
N LEU A 157 -1.17 12.47 3.53
CA LEU A 157 -1.24 12.31 4.98
C LEU A 157 -0.02 12.98 5.61
N LYS A 158 -0.27 13.90 6.54
CA LYS A 158 0.79 14.51 7.32
C LYS A 158 1.35 13.49 8.32
N ARG A 159 2.67 13.29 8.33
CA ARG A 159 3.31 12.40 9.30
C ARG A 159 3.15 12.92 10.72
N ARG A 160 3.10 12.02 11.69
CA ARG A 160 3.18 12.40 13.11
C ARG A 160 4.42 13.24 13.33
N ASP A 161 4.30 14.28 14.13
CA ASP A 161 5.36 15.24 14.47
C ASP A 161 5.84 16.14 13.29
N ALA A 162 5.18 16.08 12.11
CA ALA A 162 5.43 17.01 11.02
C ALA A 162 4.45 18.20 11.08
N GLU A 163 4.90 19.38 10.71
CA GLU A 163 4.04 20.58 10.63
C GLU A 163 3.24 20.62 9.33
N VAL A 164 3.80 20.07 8.25
CA VAL A 164 3.22 20.07 6.90
C VAL A 164 3.36 18.71 6.23
N CYS A 165 2.55 18.45 5.21
CA CYS A 165 2.77 17.30 4.32
C CYS A 165 4.04 17.50 3.48
N GLN A 166 4.63 16.42 2.98
CA GLN A 166 5.72 16.50 2.02
C GLN A 166 5.23 17.10 0.70
N ASP A 167 6.14 17.73 -0.03
CA ASP A 167 5.83 18.36 -1.31
C ASP A 167 5.39 17.35 -2.37
N GLY A 168 4.40 17.74 -3.17
CA GLY A 168 3.91 16.93 -4.27
C GLY A 168 2.59 17.40 -4.88
N ALA A 169 2.12 16.66 -5.88
CA ALA A 169 0.86 16.93 -6.55
C ALA A 169 -0.30 16.21 -5.85
N TYR A 170 -0.96 16.89 -4.91
CA TYR A 170 -2.15 16.39 -4.22
C TYR A 170 -3.21 17.49 -4.09
N GLN A 171 -4.45 17.10 -3.82
CA GLN A 171 -5.59 17.99 -3.61
C GLN A 171 -5.49 18.66 -2.23
N GLN A 172 -5.23 17.88 -1.19
CA GLN A 172 -5.27 18.33 0.19
C GLN A 172 -4.24 17.60 1.04
N CYS A 173 -3.65 18.33 1.99
CA CYS A 173 -2.88 17.78 3.11
C CYS A 173 -3.84 17.49 4.27
N LEU A 174 -3.88 16.25 4.70
CA LEU A 174 -4.76 15.75 5.76
C LEU A 174 -3.98 15.56 7.05
N ASP A 175 -4.54 15.97 8.17
CA ASP A 175 -4.02 15.69 9.50
C ASP A 175 -4.15 14.20 9.86
N GLY A 176 -5.22 13.57 9.39
CA GLY A 176 -5.48 12.15 9.60
C GLY A 176 -6.71 11.65 8.86
N TRP A 177 -7.08 10.41 9.14
CA TRP A 177 -8.23 9.77 8.52
C TRP A 177 -9.56 10.15 9.19
N THR A 178 -9.53 10.51 10.48
CA THR A 178 -10.74 10.83 11.24
C THR A 178 -11.47 12.03 10.62
N GLU A 179 -10.75 13.09 10.26
CA GLU A 179 -11.29 14.29 9.65
C GLU A 179 -11.70 14.06 8.18
N HIS A 180 -11.04 13.10 7.52
CA HIS A 180 -11.29 12.81 6.11
C HIS A 180 -12.40 11.78 5.88
N LEU A 181 -12.71 10.92 6.85
CA LEU A 181 -13.74 9.89 6.74
C LEU A 181 -15.10 10.45 6.29
N PRO A 182 -15.62 11.57 6.83
CA PRO A 182 -16.87 12.16 6.34
C PRO A 182 -16.83 12.60 4.88
N TYR A 183 -15.68 13.03 4.37
CA TYR A 183 -15.51 13.34 2.94
C TYR A 183 -15.61 12.05 2.09
N ILE A 184 -14.94 10.98 2.50
CA ILE A 184 -15.01 9.68 1.82
C ILE A 184 -16.47 9.22 1.74
N GLU A 185 -17.22 9.31 2.85
CA GLU A 185 -18.59 8.83 2.91
C GLU A 185 -19.56 9.63 2.01
N ARG A 186 -19.39 10.96 1.94
CA ARG A 186 -20.33 11.84 1.26
C ARG A 186 -19.95 12.21 -0.17
N GLU A 187 -18.65 12.46 -0.41
CA GLU A 187 -18.18 13.09 -1.65
C GLU A 187 -17.58 12.08 -2.64
N ILE A 188 -16.93 11.00 -2.16
CA ILE A 188 -16.43 9.97 -3.07
C ILE A 188 -17.60 9.12 -3.56
N PRO A 189 -17.81 9.01 -4.88
CA PRO A 189 -18.94 8.26 -5.43
C PRO A 189 -18.81 6.76 -5.20
N SER A 190 -19.93 6.03 -5.20
CA SER A 190 -19.91 4.56 -5.30
C SER A 190 -19.73 4.15 -6.77
N VAL A 191 -18.99 3.07 -7.00
CA VAL A 191 -18.63 2.54 -8.32
C VAL A 191 -19.15 1.09 -8.53
N GLN A 192 -20.16 0.72 -7.74
CA GLN A 192 -20.89 -0.56 -7.85
C GLN A 192 -22.02 -0.45 -8.84
#